data_b6e65f2338a048962f819ba57045d8ac
#
_entry.id   b6e65f2338a048962f819ba57045d8ac
#
_cell.length_a   1.000
_cell.length_b   1.000
_cell.length_c   1.000
_cell.angle_alpha   90.00
_cell.angle_beta   90.00
_cell.angle_gamma   90.00
#
_symmetry.space_group_name_H-M   'P 1'
#
loop_
_entity.id
_entity.type
_entity.pdbx_description
1 polymer ?
#
loop_
_entity_poly.entity_id
_entity_poly.type
_entity_poly.pdbx_seq_one_letter_code
_entity_poly.pdbx_strand_id
1 'polypeptide(L)'
;MESCEWRFAKRGDNTGWHRHEYDYVVVPLFDGELHIDTGSGERNVAKMSNGVPYYRNVGVEHDVINGNDFECAFVEIELLENQR
;
A
#
# COMPACT_ATOMS: atom_id res chain seq x y z
N MET A 1 15.66 8.50 -1.95
CA MET A 1 14.27 8.23 -2.28
C MET A 1 14.19 7.08 -3.26
N GLU A 2 13.36 6.11 -2.98
CA GLU A 2 13.16 4.97 -3.86
C GLU A 2 11.68 4.81 -4.14
N SER A 3 11.37 4.40 -5.37
CA SER A 3 9.99 4.15 -5.74
C SER A 3 9.88 2.76 -6.34
N CYS A 4 8.73 2.15 -6.12
CA CYS A 4 8.42 0.88 -6.75
C CYS A 4 6.92 0.82 -7.03
N GLU A 5 6.58 0.04 -8.03
CA GLU A 5 5.19 -0.15 -8.41
C GLU A 5 4.76 -1.54 -7.98
N TRP A 6 3.63 -1.60 -7.27
CA TRP A 6 2.99 -2.86 -6.94
C TRP A 6 1.82 -3.05 -7.88
N ARG A 7 1.72 -4.24 -8.47
CA ARG A 7 0.64 -4.54 -9.41
C ARG A 7 -0.01 -5.85 -9.00
N PHE A 8 -1.31 -5.79 -8.79
CA PHE A 8 -2.10 -6.96 -8.40
C PHE A 8 -2.98 -7.35 -9.57
N ALA A 9 -2.84 -8.59 -10.05
CA ALA A 9 -3.57 -9.03 -11.24
C ALA A 9 -5.02 -9.37 -10.94
N LYS A 10 -5.32 -9.81 -9.71
CA LYS A 10 -6.67 -10.30 -9.41
C LYS A 10 -6.96 -10.11 -7.93
N ARG A 11 -8.22 -10.29 -7.57
CA ARG A 11 -8.65 -10.20 -6.18
C ARG A 11 -7.86 -11.20 -5.34
N GLY A 12 -7.42 -10.74 -4.20
CA GLY A 12 -6.71 -11.60 -3.26
C GLY A 12 -5.20 -11.57 -3.41
N ASP A 13 -4.68 -11.06 -4.54
CA ASP A 13 -3.23 -10.89 -4.66
C ASP A 13 -2.77 -9.93 -3.59
N ASN A 14 -1.59 -10.17 -3.04
CA ASN A 14 -1.13 -9.38 -1.90
C ASN A 14 0.37 -9.16 -1.95
N THR A 15 0.83 -8.18 -1.16
CA THR A 15 2.25 -7.88 -1.08
C THR A 15 2.99 -8.88 -0.21
N GLY A 16 2.30 -9.56 0.69
CA GLY A 16 2.93 -10.32 1.75
C GLY A 16 3.13 -9.43 2.96
N TRP A 17 3.32 -10.07 4.10
CA TRP A 17 3.56 -9.35 5.35
C TRP A 17 4.91 -8.66 5.28
N HIS A 18 4.94 -7.35 5.59
CA HIS A 18 6.19 -6.61 5.55
C HIS A 18 6.14 -5.46 6.52
N ARG A 19 7.30 -4.94 6.85
CA ARG A 19 7.46 -3.80 7.73
C ARG A 19 8.17 -2.69 6.95
N HIS A 20 7.65 -1.49 7.06
CA HIS A 20 8.24 -0.33 6.40
C HIS A 20 9.36 0.24 7.25
N GLU A 21 10.54 0.38 6.65
CA GLU A 21 11.72 0.87 7.34
C GLU A 21 11.90 2.36 7.22
N TYR A 22 11.05 3.02 6.43
CA TYR A 22 11.11 4.46 6.19
C TYR A 22 9.70 5.01 6.10
N ASP A 23 9.58 6.33 6.27
CA ASP A 23 8.32 6.99 5.91
C ASP A 23 8.10 6.81 4.42
N TYR A 24 6.87 6.77 3.99
CA TYR A 24 6.59 6.52 2.59
C TYR A 24 5.29 7.19 2.14
N VAL A 25 5.20 7.38 0.82
CA VAL A 25 4.03 7.94 0.17
C VAL A 25 3.49 6.89 -0.79
N VAL A 26 2.19 6.72 -0.82
CA VAL A 26 1.54 5.79 -1.74
C VAL A 26 0.70 6.60 -2.71
N VAL A 27 0.85 6.31 -4.00
CA VAL A 27 0.06 6.94 -5.05
C VAL A 27 -0.75 5.86 -5.75
N PRO A 28 -2.05 5.77 -5.46
CA PRO A 28 -2.88 4.77 -6.15
C PRO A 28 -3.04 5.12 -7.62
N LEU A 29 -3.09 4.10 -8.46
CA LEU A 29 -3.31 4.26 -9.89
C LEU A 29 -4.67 3.69 -10.29
N PHE A 30 -5.62 3.71 -9.37
CA PHE A 30 -6.95 3.15 -9.59
C PHE A 30 -7.92 3.74 -8.58
N ASP A 31 -9.21 3.63 -8.89
CA ASP A 31 -10.27 3.92 -7.93
C ASP A 31 -10.78 2.58 -7.43
N GLY A 32 -10.85 2.42 -6.13
CA GLY A 32 -11.28 1.15 -5.56
C GLY A 32 -10.87 1.04 -4.12
N GLU A 33 -10.47 -0.17 -3.71
CA GLU A 33 -10.09 -0.36 -2.31
C GLU A 33 -8.96 -1.37 -2.18
N LEU A 34 -8.20 -1.22 -1.12
CA LEU A 34 -7.20 -2.20 -0.71
C LEU A 34 -7.60 -2.69 0.68
N HIS A 35 -7.36 -3.95 0.95
CA HIS A 35 -7.59 -4.51 2.28
C HIS A 35 -6.25 -4.59 2.99
N ILE A 36 -6.21 -4.09 4.21
CA ILE A 36 -4.98 -3.99 4.98
C ILE A 36 -5.11 -4.92 6.19
N ASP A 37 -4.22 -5.90 6.25
CA ASP A 37 -4.15 -6.81 7.37
C ASP A 37 -3.01 -6.36 8.27
N THR A 38 -3.32 -6.02 9.51
CA THR A 38 -2.32 -5.52 10.45
C THR A 38 -1.95 -6.56 11.49
N GLY A 39 -2.43 -7.79 11.32
CA GLY A 39 -2.07 -8.86 12.24
C GLY A 39 -2.97 -9.01 13.43
N SER A 40 -3.99 -8.18 13.55
CA SER A 40 -4.91 -8.24 14.69
C SER A 40 -6.07 -9.19 14.47
N GLY A 41 -6.11 -9.83 13.32
CA GLY A 41 -7.23 -10.70 12.97
C GLY A 41 -8.32 -10.00 12.21
N GLU A 42 -8.19 -8.70 12.03
CA GLU A 42 -9.17 -7.90 11.31
C GLU A 42 -8.52 -7.26 10.10
N ARG A 43 -9.32 -7.08 9.06
CA ARG A 43 -8.86 -6.39 7.88
C ARG A 43 -9.54 -5.04 7.80
N ASN A 44 -8.74 -4.02 7.57
CA ASN A 44 -9.25 -2.67 7.34
C ASN A 44 -9.42 -2.48 5.85
N VAL A 45 -10.48 -1.79 5.46
CA VAL A 45 -10.72 -1.47 4.06
C VAL A 45 -10.33 -0.02 3.86
N ALA A 46 -9.38 0.21 2.95
CA ALA A 46 -8.88 1.53 2.65
C ALA A 46 -9.34 1.92 1.26
N LYS A 47 -10.07 3.02 1.16
CA LYS A 47 -10.55 3.53 -0.13
C LYS A 47 -9.41 4.22 -0.84
N MET A 48 -9.27 3.92 -2.12
CA MET A 48 -8.22 4.48 -2.96
C MET A 48 -8.85 5.33 -4.05
N SER A 49 -8.22 6.48 -4.32
CA SER A 49 -8.64 7.35 -5.42
C SER A 49 -7.44 7.52 -6.34
N ASN A 50 -7.67 7.34 -7.63
CA ASN A 50 -6.61 7.39 -8.63
C ASN A 50 -5.87 8.72 -8.56
N GLY A 51 -4.57 8.67 -8.35
CA GLY A 51 -3.73 9.86 -8.33
C GLY A 51 -3.74 10.65 -7.04
N VAL A 52 -4.51 10.21 -6.03
CA VAL A 52 -4.58 10.93 -4.75
C VAL A 52 -3.63 10.25 -3.77
N PRO A 53 -2.49 10.85 -3.45
CA PRO A 53 -1.49 10.20 -2.62
C PRO A 53 -1.82 10.29 -1.14
N TYR A 54 -1.20 9.42 -0.37
CA TYR A 54 -1.26 9.53 1.08
C TYR A 54 0.10 9.15 1.67
N TYR A 55 0.32 9.63 2.88
CA TYR A 55 1.60 9.50 3.59
C TYR A 55 1.44 8.53 4.75
N ARG A 56 2.48 7.74 4.98
CA ARG A 56 2.50 6.83 6.14
C ARG A 56 3.87 6.89 6.80
N ASN A 57 3.89 6.59 8.08
CA ASN A 57 5.09 6.69 8.89
C ASN A 57 5.88 5.39 8.88
N VAL A 58 7.17 5.51 9.17
CA VAL A 58 8.04 4.36 9.36
C VAL A 58 7.48 3.47 10.48
N GLY A 59 7.71 2.18 10.36
CA GLY A 59 7.32 1.22 11.38
C GLY A 59 6.01 0.51 11.14
N VAL A 60 5.28 0.91 10.11
CA VAL A 60 4.03 0.22 9.76
C VAL A 60 4.32 -1.21 9.33
N GLU A 61 3.58 -2.17 9.89
CA GLU A 61 3.67 -3.58 9.52
C GLU A 61 2.30 -4.02 9.04
N HIS A 62 2.26 -4.63 7.87
CA HIS A 62 0.98 -5.04 7.32
C HIS A 62 1.16 -5.93 6.11
N ASP A 63 0.03 -6.46 5.64
CA ASP A 63 -0.08 -7.14 4.36
C ASP A 63 -1.16 -6.38 3.59
N VAL A 64 -0.86 -5.98 2.38
CA VAL A 64 -1.78 -5.21 1.53
C VAL A 64 -2.34 -6.15 0.48
N ILE A 65 -3.66 -6.21 0.38
CA ILE A 65 -4.37 -7.17 -0.44
C ILE A 65 -5.30 -6.44 -1.40
N ASN A 66 -5.35 -6.92 -2.64
CA ASN A 66 -6.28 -6.38 -3.62
C ASN A 66 -7.70 -6.81 -3.26
N GLY A 67 -8.54 -5.84 -2.92
CA GLY A 67 -9.93 -6.09 -2.58
C GLY A 67 -10.88 -5.86 -3.73
N ASN A 68 -10.36 -5.71 -4.95
CA ASN A 68 -11.18 -5.41 -6.12
C ASN A 68 -11.27 -6.62 -7.05
N ASP A 69 -12.29 -6.60 -7.92
CA ASP A 69 -12.46 -7.65 -8.92
C ASP A 69 -11.71 -7.35 -10.21
N PHE A 70 -10.74 -6.46 -10.15
CA PHE A 70 -9.99 -6.05 -11.33
C PHE A 70 -8.53 -5.84 -10.95
N GLU A 71 -7.68 -5.81 -11.96
CA GLU A 71 -6.26 -5.52 -11.78
C GLU A 71 -6.08 -4.10 -11.30
N CYS A 72 -5.18 -3.90 -10.33
CA CYS A 72 -4.90 -2.57 -9.84
C CYS A 72 -3.43 -2.44 -9.52
N ALA A 73 -2.99 -1.19 -9.40
CA ALA A 73 -1.58 -0.91 -9.13
C ALA A 73 -1.46 0.35 -8.31
N PHE A 74 -0.36 0.46 -7.58
CA PHE A 74 -0.03 1.69 -6.88
C PHE A 74 1.49 1.85 -6.84
N VAL A 75 1.92 3.09 -6.69
CA VAL A 75 3.34 3.40 -6.59
C VAL A 75 3.64 3.73 -5.13
N GLU A 76 4.71 3.16 -4.62
CA GLU A 76 5.16 3.39 -3.25
C GLU A 76 6.51 4.10 -3.33
N ILE A 77 6.61 5.23 -2.65
CA ILE A 77 7.82 6.05 -2.68
C ILE A 77 8.36 6.11 -1.26
N GLU A 78 9.52 5.51 -1.04
CA GLU A 78 10.14 5.50 0.27
C GLU A 78 11.09 6.70 0.41
N LEU A 79 10.99 7.36 1.54
CA LEU A 79 11.75 8.58 1.81
C LEU A 79 12.98 8.23 2.61
N LEU A 80 14.03 7.83 1.92
CA LEU A 80 15.22 7.27 2.56
C LEU A 80 16.02 8.29 3.37
N GLU A 81 15.75 9.56 3.18
CA GLU A 81 16.50 10.62 3.84
C GLU A 81 15.69 11.36 4.85
N ASN A 82 14.76 10.68 5.45
CA ASN A 82 13.84 11.32 6.34
C ASN A 82 14.40 11.50 7.73
N GLN A 83 15.63 11.69 7.88
CA GLN A 83 16.19 11.83 9.14
C GLN A 83 16.22 13.21 9.62
N ARG A 84 16.08 13.27 9.97
CA ARG A 84 16.22 14.26 10.35
C ARG A 84 16.19 14.54 11.03
#